data_edcd3c631bfa508bb2cc2c71a046336b
#
_entry.id   edcd3c631bfa508bb2cc2c71a046336b
#
_cell.length_a   1.000
_cell.length_b   1.000
_cell.length_c   1.000
_cell.angle_alpha   90.00
_cell.angle_beta   90.00
_cell.angle_gamma   90.00
#
_symmetry.space_group_name_H-M   'P 1'
#
loop_
_entity.id
_entity.type
_entity.pdbx_description
1 polymer ?
#
loop_
_entity_poly.entity_id
_entity_poly.type
_entity_poly.pdbx_seq_one_letter_code
_entity_poly.pdbx_strand_id
1 'polypeptide(L)'
;LVRLPKVQRARCAILALLLVMVPFIAQAQTAPPASAPENWGPISINLEEIDYPYPVSYMNFRVYNQDVRLAYMDVAPTGRYNGRNVILHHGGLYYGWYWQKQIAALAEQGYRVIVKDRLGWGKSSKPVIPYSINLWASNTARLMDHLNIKRAAVVGHSIGGQMVTRFAFLYPERTTHLVTINQVGLTDRRQGRGFDPLSGEVDANPDMEEVYDSLLRWGRENYVTWSPDYLKHMRIRFGNRLSGDWPRMAYVSRLAGQMRAMDTVVNDWQHIQTKTLVLGGEEDYLSFADEARHAAGQFPNGEVFLIPEVGHNPHEEAPELVNAELIRFLDS
;
A
#
# COMPACT_ATOMS: atom_id res chain seq x y z
N LEU A 1 19.76 -97.11 -10.29
CA LEU A 1 19.35 -95.89 -9.61
C LEU A 1 20.41 -94.80 -9.89
N VAL A 2 20.20 -94.00 -10.95
CA VAL A 2 21.08 -92.89 -11.35
C VAL A 2 20.34 -91.63 -11.11
N ARG A 3 20.87 -90.73 -10.26
CA ARG A 3 20.37 -89.41 -10.01
C ARG A 3 20.90 -88.46 -11.08
N LEU A 4 20.01 -87.71 -11.76
CA LEU A 4 20.31 -86.60 -12.66
C LEU A 4 20.50 -85.32 -11.87
N PRO A 5 21.41 -84.41 -12.28
CA PRO A 5 21.64 -83.12 -11.56
C PRO A 5 20.62 -82.05 -11.91
N LYS A 6 20.31 -81.25 -10.91
CA LYS A 6 19.42 -80.08 -11.02
C LYS A 6 20.07 -78.98 -11.83
N VAL A 7 19.38 -78.51 -12.87
CA VAL A 7 19.72 -77.26 -13.64
C VAL A 7 19.35 -76.04 -12.82
N GLN A 8 20.32 -75.20 -12.50
CA GLN A 8 20.17 -73.93 -11.85
C GLN A 8 19.78 -72.90 -12.91
N ARG A 9 18.57 -72.35 -12.81
CA ARG A 9 18.11 -71.21 -13.67
C ARG A 9 18.70 -69.93 -13.11
N ALA A 10 19.57 -69.28 -13.86
CA ALA A 10 20.04 -67.91 -13.61
C ALA A 10 18.89 -66.93 -13.86
N ARG A 11 18.51 -66.19 -12.83
CA ARG A 11 17.59 -65.04 -12.94
C ARG A 11 18.41 -63.82 -13.32
N CYS A 12 18.28 -63.31 -14.54
CA CYS A 12 18.72 -61.98 -14.93
C CYS A 12 17.84 -60.94 -14.22
N ALA A 13 18.40 -60.22 -13.28
CA ALA A 13 17.78 -59.04 -12.70
C ALA A 13 18.03 -57.82 -13.62
N ILE A 14 16.99 -57.34 -14.27
CA ILE A 14 17.00 -56.07 -15.00
C ILE A 14 16.89 -54.97 -13.96
N LEU A 15 17.98 -54.24 -13.73
CA LEU A 15 17.99 -53.02 -12.92
C LEU A 15 17.37 -51.90 -13.75
N ALA A 16 16.10 -51.56 -13.50
CA ALA A 16 15.47 -50.40 -14.05
C ALA A 16 15.97 -49.19 -13.28
N LEU A 17 16.81 -48.36 -13.92
CA LEU A 17 17.20 -47.05 -13.40
C LEU A 17 15.99 -46.10 -13.50
N LEU A 18 15.29 -45.90 -12.41
CA LEU A 18 14.30 -44.84 -12.26
C LEU A 18 15.05 -43.49 -12.18
N LEU A 19 15.09 -42.77 -13.29
CA LEU A 19 15.47 -41.35 -13.27
C LEU A 19 14.38 -40.58 -12.50
N VAL A 20 14.62 -40.29 -11.24
CA VAL A 20 13.81 -39.36 -10.47
C VAL A 20 14.10 -37.95 -11.02
N MET A 21 13.23 -37.46 -11.89
CA MET A 21 13.19 -36.02 -12.20
C MET A 21 12.81 -35.27 -10.91
N VAL A 22 13.80 -34.77 -10.21
CA VAL A 22 13.58 -33.78 -9.15
C VAL A 22 13.09 -32.49 -9.86
N PRO A 23 11.87 -32.02 -9.57
CA PRO A 23 11.45 -30.75 -10.12
C PRO A 23 12.44 -29.68 -9.62
N PHE A 24 13.01 -28.94 -10.53
CA PHE A 24 13.78 -27.73 -10.20
C PHE A 24 12.76 -26.76 -9.61
N ILE A 25 12.58 -26.78 -8.30
CA ILE A 25 11.87 -25.72 -7.59
C ILE A 25 12.78 -24.53 -7.73
N ALA A 26 12.41 -23.59 -8.61
CA ALA A 26 13.05 -22.29 -8.66
C ALA A 26 13.04 -21.75 -7.22
N GLN A 27 14.23 -21.64 -6.60
CA GLN A 27 14.34 -21.02 -5.29
C GLN A 27 13.75 -19.63 -5.43
N ALA A 28 12.70 -19.33 -4.67
CA ALA A 28 12.14 -18.01 -4.60
C ALA A 28 13.28 -17.05 -4.25
N GLN A 29 13.40 -15.99 -5.02
CA GLN A 29 14.45 -14.98 -4.81
C GLN A 29 14.22 -14.35 -3.44
N THR A 30 15.09 -14.65 -2.48
CA THR A 30 14.96 -14.24 -1.07
C THR A 30 15.41 -12.80 -0.82
N ALA A 31 15.88 -12.11 -1.85
CA ALA A 31 16.35 -10.73 -1.79
C ALA A 31 16.15 -10.04 -3.15
N PRO A 32 16.03 -8.70 -3.19
CA PRO A 32 16.02 -7.96 -4.44
C PRO A 32 17.34 -8.16 -5.21
N PRO A 33 17.36 -7.94 -6.55
CA PRO A 33 18.59 -7.93 -7.34
C PRO A 33 19.64 -6.97 -6.74
N ALA A 34 20.92 -7.31 -6.84
CA ALA A 34 22.00 -6.46 -6.32
C ALA A 34 22.17 -5.14 -7.09
N SER A 35 21.73 -5.10 -8.36
CA SER A 35 21.73 -3.90 -9.22
C SER A 35 20.41 -3.80 -9.98
N ALA A 36 20.10 -2.62 -10.48
CA ALA A 36 18.91 -2.42 -11.30
C ALA A 36 18.94 -3.33 -12.54
N PRO A 37 17.88 -4.10 -12.85
CA PRO A 37 17.82 -4.88 -14.07
C PRO A 37 17.97 -4.00 -15.32
N GLU A 38 18.77 -4.44 -16.29
CA GLU A 38 19.08 -3.68 -17.51
C GLU A 38 17.84 -3.26 -18.33
N ASN A 39 16.76 -4.03 -18.22
CA ASN A 39 15.50 -3.75 -18.91
C ASN A 39 14.61 -2.73 -18.18
N TRP A 40 15.07 -2.12 -17.08
CA TRP A 40 14.33 -1.07 -16.41
C TRP A 40 14.50 0.28 -17.10
N GLY A 41 13.61 0.59 -18.04
CA GLY A 41 13.52 1.90 -18.71
C GLY A 41 12.59 2.89 -17.96
N PRO A 42 12.37 4.10 -18.55
CA PRO A 42 11.48 5.10 -17.98
C PRO A 42 10.05 4.59 -17.78
N ILE A 43 9.39 5.13 -16.76
CA ILE A 43 7.95 5.01 -16.53
C ILE A 43 7.39 6.41 -16.34
N SER A 44 6.31 6.75 -17.05
CA SER A 44 5.58 8.01 -16.88
C SER A 44 5.26 8.28 -15.43
N ILE A 45 5.39 9.52 -14.98
CA ILE A 45 4.96 9.91 -13.63
C ILE A 45 3.45 9.71 -13.41
N ASN A 46 2.67 9.58 -14.49
CA ASN A 46 1.24 9.25 -14.47
C ASN A 46 0.95 7.74 -14.55
N LEU A 47 1.98 6.89 -14.55
CA LEU A 47 1.88 5.43 -14.59
C LEU A 47 1.05 4.93 -15.79
N GLU A 48 1.24 5.53 -16.96
CA GLU A 48 0.46 5.19 -18.17
C GLU A 48 0.75 3.75 -18.61
N GLU A 49 1.99 3.29 -18.42
CA GLU A 49 2.48 1.95 -18.77
C GLU A 49 2.14 0.87 -17.71
N ILE A 50 1.54 1.28 -16.59
CA ILE A 50 1.26 0.37 -15.48
C ILE A 50 -0.22 0.00 -15.49
N ASP A 51 -0.49 -1.29 -15.69
CA ASP A 51 -1.83 -1.83 -15.55
C ASP A 51 -2.25 -1.90 -14.09
N TYR A 52 -3.45 -1.41 -13.80
CA TYR A 52 -4.12 -1.57 -12.52
C TYR A 52 -5.01 -2.82 -12.54
N PRO A 53 -5.25 -3.44 -11.37
CA PRO A 53 -5.99 -4.71 -11.30
C PRO A 53 -7.46 -4.58 -11.72
N TYR A 54 -8.00 -3.36 -11.73
CA TYR A 54 -9.37 -3.05 -12.12
C TYR A 54 -9.41 -1.78 -12.98
N PRO A 55 -10.49 -1.56 -13.76
CA PRO A 55 -10.64 -0.38 -14.59
C PRO A 55 -10.47 0.92 -13.79
N VAL A 56 -9.68 1.84 -14.33
CA VAL A 56 -9.44 3.16 -13.74
C VAL A 56 -10.36 4.18 -14.37
N SER A 57 -11.09 4.90 -13.53
CA SER A 57 -11.92 6.05 -13.90
C SER A 57 -11.32 7.34 -13.36
N TYR A 58 -11.80 8.49 -13.83
CA TYR A 58 -11.30 9.79 -13.45
C TYR A 58 -12.44 10.73 -13.05
N MET A 59 -12.28 11.38 -11.88
CA MET A 59 -13.09 12.50 -11.48
C MET A 59 -12.34 13.80 -11.81
N ASN A 60 -12.90 14.62 -12.70
CA ASN A 60 -12.33 15.90 -13.06
C ASN A 60 -12.89 17.00 -12.14
N PHE A 61 -12.03 17.88 -11.67
CA PHE A 61 -12.42 19.04 -10.84
C PHE A 61 -11.34 20.11 -10.88
N ARG A 62 -11.63 21.24 -10.22
CA ARG A 62 -10.71 22.36 -10.16
C ARG A 62 -10.21 22.59 -8.72
N VAL A 63 -8.89 22.79 -8.57
CA VAL A 63 -8.22 23.08 -7.29
C VAL A 63 -7.15 24.14 -7.50
N TYR A 64 -7.12 25.18 -6.67
CA TYR A 64 -6.17 26.30 -6.81
C TYR A 64 -6.07 26.82 -8.27
N ASN A 65 -7.21 27.00 -8.94
CA ASN A 65 -7.30 27.41 -10.34
C ASN A 65 -6.63 26.50 -11.39
N GLN A 66 -6.28 25.27 -11.02
CA GLN A 66 -5.76 24.25 -11.92
C GLN A 66 -6.82 23.18 -12.16
N ASP A 67 -7.00 22.79 -13.42
CA ASP A 67 -7.85 21.65 -13.78
C ASP A 67 -7.08 20.36 -13.50
N VAL A 68 -7.69 19.48 -12.74
CA VAL A 68 -7.07 18.23 -12.28
C VAL A 68 -8.01 17.05 -12.43
N ARG A 69 -7.44 15.85 -12.53
CA ARG A 69 -8.17 14.60 -12.46
C ARG A 69 -7.71 13.77 -11.27
N LEU A 70 -8.64 13.16 -10.56
CA LEU A 70 -8.39 12.15 -9.53
C LEU A 70 -8.69 10.78 -10.12
N ALA A 71 -7.69 9.91 -10.15
CA ALA A 71 -7.85 8.53 -10.62
C ALA A 71 -8.40 7.65 -9.50
N TYR A 72 -9.32 6.75 -9.85
CA TYR A 72 -9.86 5.78 -8.92
C TYR A 72 -10.31 4.49 -9.62
N MET A 73 -10.32 3.39 -8.89
CA MET A 73 -11.00 2.16 -9.23
C MET A 73 -12.29 2.09 -8.41
N ASP A 74 -13.41 1.73 -9.02
CA ASP A 74 -14.71 1.50 -8.39
C ASP A 74 -15.12 0.07 -8.67
N VAL A 75 -14.95 -0.80 -7.68
CA VAL A 75 -15.10 -2.24 -7.82
C VAL A 75 -16.41 -2.67 -7.19
N ALA A 76 -17.31 -3.17 -8.04
CA ALA A 76 -18.56 -3.76 -7.59
C ALA A 76 -18.31 -5.03 -6.77
N PRO A 77 -19.18 -5.36 -5.82
CA PRO A 77 -19.08 -6.62 -5.10
C PRO A 77 -19.20 -7.81 -6.06
N THR A 78 -18.38 -8.84 -5.83
CA THR A 78 -18.48 -10.13 -6.53
C THR A 78 -19.37 -11.10 -5.78
N GLY A 79 -19.50 -10.93 -4.44
CA GLY A 79 -20.49 -11.56 -3.62
C GLY A 79 -21.84 -10.82 -3.62
N ARG A 80 -22.78 -11.29 -2.78
CA ARG A 80 -24.07 -10.57 -2.59
C ARG A 80 -23.80 -9.20 -1.97
N TYR A 81 -24.24 -8.13 -2.63
CA TYR A 81 -24.07 -6.77 -2.11
C TYR A 81 -24.67 -6.62 -0.70
N ASN A 82 -23.83 -6.19 0.24
CA ASN A 82 -24.18 -6.02 1.65
C ASN A 82 -24.65 -4.59 2.00
N GLY A 83 -24.77 -3.69 1.02
CA GLY A 83 -25.17 -2.30 1.21
C GLY A 83 -24.06 -1.37 1.70
N ARG A 84 -22.82 -1.84 1.83
CA ARG A 84 -21.72 -1.11 2.43
C ARG A 84 -20.63 -0.75 1.40
N ASN A 85 -19.96 0.38 1.64
CA ASN A 85 -18.86 0.87 0.82
C ASN A 85 -17.59 0.96 1.65
N VAL A 86 -16.45 0.66 1.02
CA VAL A 86 -15.11 0.81 1.61
C VAL A 86 -14.26 1.66 0.68
N ILE A 87 -13.53 2.64 1.22
CA ILE A 87 -12.59 3.47 0.46
C ILE A 87 -11.18 3.21 0.98
N LEU A 88 -10.28 2.76 0.10
CA LEU A 88 -8.89 2.43 0.41
C LEU A 88 -7.95 3.54 -0.03
N HIS A 89 -7.07 3.96 0.89
CA HIS A 89 -6.09 5.04 0.71
C HIS A 89 -4.67 4.52 0.81
N HIS A 90 -3.90 4.70 -0.26
CA HIS A 90 -2.53 4.21 -0.35
C HIS A 90 -1.51 5.05 0.45
N GLY A 91 -0.38 4.44 0.76
CA GLY A 91 0.77 5.03 1.43
C GLY A 91 1.57 6.03 0.59
N GLY A 92 2.61 6.60 1.19
CA GLY A 92 3.39 7.72 0.65
C GLY A 92 4.03 7.47 -0.71
N LEU A 93 4.61 6.31 -0.87
CA LEU A 93 5.36 5.91 -2.05
C LEU A 93 4.66 4.77 -2.82
N TYR A 94 3.36 4.60 -2.61
CA TYR A 94 2.55 3.55 -3.19
C TYR A 94 1.44 4.13 -4.06
N TYR A 95 0.66 3.24 -4.68
CA TYR A 95 -0.39 3.54 -5.64
C TYR A 95 -1.57 2.61 -5.42
N GLY A 96 -2.76 2.94 -5.91
CA GLY A 96 -3.98 2.18 -5.66
C GLY A 96 -3.90 0.70 -6.04
N TRP A 97 -3.07 0.32 -7.02
CA TRP A 97 -2.98 -1.06 -7.48
C TRP A 97 -2.50 -2.06 -6.40
N TYR A 98 -1.72 -1.65 -5.40
CA TYR A 98 -1.19 -2.58 -4.37
C TYR A 98 -2.27 -3.11 -3.41
N TRP A 99 -3.47 -2.54 -3.45
CA TRP A 99 -4.61 -3.03 -2.70
C TRP A 99 -5.32 -4.24 -3.32
N GLN A 100 -4.77 -4.84 -4.37
CA GLN A 100 -5.42 -5.91 -5.15
C GLN A 100 -5.98 -7.04 -4.28
N LYS A 101 -5.23 -7.51 -3.28
CA LYS A 101 -5.64 -8.61 -2.40
C LYS A 101 -6.80 -8.21 -1.48
N GLN A 102 -6.80 -6.97 -0.97
CA GLN A 102 -7.87 -6.44 -0.11
C GLN A 102 -9.13 -6.14 -0.92
N ILE A 103 -8.98 -5.61 -2.14
CA ILE A 103 -10.11 -5.37 -3.05
C ILE A 103 -10.85 -6.68 -3.31
N ALA A 104 -10.12 -7.74 -3.67
CA ALA A 104 -10.70 -9.05 -3.97
C ALA A 104 -11.46 -9.61 -2.77
N ALA A 105 -10.83 -9.62 -1.58
CA ALA A 105 -11.44 -10.16 -0.36
C ALA A 105 -12.69 -9.38 0.07
N LEU A 106 -12.64 -8.05 0.05
CA LEU A 106 -13.80 -7.21 0.42
C LEU A 106 -14.94 -7.30 -0.59
N ALA A 107 -14.63 -7.34 -1.91
CA ALA A 107 -15.65 -7.51 -2.94
C ALA A 107 -16.37 -8.86 -2.85
N GLU A 108 -15.66 -9.92 -2.49
CA GLU A 108 -16.24 -11.25 -2.24
C GLU A 108 -17.20 -11.24 -1.05
N GLN A 109 -16.92 -10.45 -0.01
CA GLN A 109 -17.80 -10.24 1.15
C GLN A 109 -18.95 -9.27 0.89
N GLY A 110 -19.13 -8.83 -0.35
CA GLY A 110 -20.26 -8.00 -0.77
C GLY A 110 -20.06 -6.50 -0.61
N TYR A 111 -18.86 -6.02 -0.29
CA TYR A 111 -18.57 -4.60 -0.24
C TYR A 111 -18.36 -4.01 -1.65
N ARG A 112 -18.87 -2.80 -1.90
CA ARG A 112 -18.37 -1.96 -3.01
C ARG A 112 -17.07 -1.31 -2.56
N VAL A 113 -15.99 -1.55 -3.30
CA VAL A 113 -14.63 -1.11 -2.92
C VAL A 113 -14.14 -0.02 -3.85
N ILE A 114 -13.85 1.15 -3.29
CA ILE A 114 -13.29 2.28 -4.01
C ILE A 114 -11.82 2.44 -3.61
N VAL A 115 -10.95 2.53 -4.60
CA VAL A 115 -9.52 2.80 -4.38
C VAL A 115 -9.11 4.01 -5.19
N LYS A 116 -8.55 5.01 -4.57
CA LYS A 116 -8.12 6.22 -5.28
C LYS A 116 -6.61 6.42 -5.21
N ASP A 117 -6.03 6.93 -6.28
CA ASP A 117 -4.72 7.56 -6.20
C ASP A 117 -4.88 8.98 -5.68
N ARG A 118 -4.21 9.33 -4.57
CA ARG A 118 -4.30 10.70 -4.07
C ARG A 118 -3.74 11.70 -5.08
N LEU A 119 -4.26 12.91 -5.08
CA LEU A 119 -3.73 13.99 -5.90
C LEU A 119 -2.23 14.19 -5.61
N GLY A 120 -1.42 14.25 -6.65
CA GLY A 120 0.03 14.26 -6.58
C GLY A 120 0.70 12.90 -6.82
N TRP A 121 -0.07 11.80 -6.89
CA TRP A 121 0.46 10.42 -7.04
C TRP A 121 -0.31 9.57 -8.04
N GLY A 122 0.34 8.46 -8.42
CA GLY A 122 -0.27 7.44 -9.26
C GLY A 122 -0.76 7.97 -10.59
N LYS A 123 -1.95 7.57 -11.01
CA LYS A 123 -2.60 8.05 -12.24
C LYS A 123 -3.34 9.39 -12.06
N SER A 124 -3.37 9.95 -10.84
CA SER A 124 -3.92 11.29 -10.57
C SER A 124 -2.97 12.40 -11.03
N SER A 125 -3.52 13.59 -11.29
CA SER A 125 -2.75 14.79 -11.64
C SER A 125 -1.73 15.16 -10.54
N LYS A 126 -0.63 15.79 -10.96
CA LYS A 126 0.46 16.30 -10.11
C LYS A 126 0.51 17.84 -10.16
N PRO A 127 -0.51 18.54 -9.65
CA PRO A 127 -0.50 20.01 -9.62
C PRO A 127 0.56 20.51 -8.65
N VAL A 128 1.18 21.63 -8.99
CA VAL A 128 2.04 22.39 -8.05
C VAL A 128 1.14 23.28 -7.22
N ILE A 129 0.82 22.82 -6.02
CA ILE A 129 -0.12 23.47 -5.09
C ILE A 129 0.34 23.27 -3.64
N PRO A 130 -0.18 24.04 -2.68
CA PRO A 130 -0.04 23.70 -1.26
C PRO A 130 -0.80 22.40 -0.96
N TYR A 131 -0.05 21.36 -0.60
CA TYR A 131 -0.66 20.10 -0.14
C TYR A 131 -0.95 20.16 1.36
N SER A 132 -2.01 19.48 1.78
CA SER A 132 -2.35 19.27 3.20
C SER A 132 -3.13 17.96 3.38
N ILE A 133 -3.15 17.44 4.59
CA ILE A 133 -3.99 16.29 4.92
C ILE A 133 -5.47 16.64 4.74
N ASN A 134 -5.86 17.88 5.07
CA ASN A 134 -7.22 18.40 4.82
C ASN A 134 -7.60 18.36 3.34
N LEU A 135 -6.69 18.77 2.43
CA LEU A 135 -6.94 18.72 0.99
C LEU A 135 -7.24 17.29 0.53
N TRP A 136 -6.43 16.32 0.98
CA TRP A 136 -6.63 14.92 0.58
C TRP A 136 -7.89 14.31 1.20
N ALA A 137 -8.24 14.65 2.44
CA ALA A 137 -9.50 14.27 3.06
C ALA A 137 -10.71 14.86 2.31
N SER A 138 -10.66 16.14 1.95
CA SER A 138 -11.72 16.81 1.17
C SER A 138 -11.88 16.21 -0.23
N ASN A 139 -10.79 15.77 -0.85
CA ASN A 139 -10.86 15.07 -2.14
C ASN A 139 -11.56 13.71 -2.02
N THR A 140 -11.49 13.06 -0.86
CA THR A 140 -12.27 11.84 -0.58
C THR A 140 -13.77 12.16 -0.50
N ALA A 141 -14.14 13.23 0.21
CA ALA A 141 -15.54 13.67 0.28
C ALA A 141 -16.10 14.00 -1.13
N ARG A 142 -15.32 14.72 -1.96
CA ARG A 142 -15.69 15.02 -3.35
C ARG A 142 -15.88 13.75 -4.19
N LEU A 143 -15.00 12.76 -4.04
CA LEU A 143 -15.13 11.48 -4.73
C LEU A 143 -16.39 10.73 -4.29
N MET A 144 -16.70 10.74 -3.01
CA MET A 144 -17.95 10.16 -2.50
C MET A 144 -19.19 10.84 -3.10
N ASP A 145 -19.18 12.18 -3.21
CA ASP A 145 -20.26 12.93 -3.85
C ASP A 145 -20.41 12.55 -5.33
N HIS A 146 -19.28 12.48 -6.05
CA HIS A 146 -19.24 12.07 -7.45
C HIS A 146 -19.81 10.66 -7.68
N LEU A 147 -19.58 9.74 -6.74
CA LEU A 147 -20.04 8.35 -6.79
C LEU A 147 -21.38 8.10 -6.11
N ASN A 148 -22.05 9.18 -5.62
CA ASN A 148 -23.29 9.12 -4.85
C ASN A 148 -23.20 8.23 -3.59
N ILE A 149 -22.02 8.22 -2.95
CA ILE A 149 -21.78 7.49 -1.71
C ILE A 149 -22.04 8.42 -0.52
N LYS A 150 -23.05 8.10 0.27
CA LYS A 150 -23.38 8.89 1.47
C LYS A 150 -22.43 8.57 2.62
N ARG A 151 -22.16 7.29 2.87
CA ARG A 151 -21.33 6.80 3.96
C ARG A 151 -20.45 5.66 3.49
N ALA A 152 -19.23 5.58 4.05
CA ALA A 152 -18.28 4.52 3.77
C ALA A 152 -17.40 4.24 5.00
N ALA A 153 -16.87 3.03 5.07
CA ALA A 153 -15.67 2.76 5.85
C ALA A 153 -14.45 3.33 5.11
N VAL A 154 -13.52 3.89 5.85
CA VAL A 154 -12.27 4.43 5.29
C VAL A 154 -11.08 3.68 5.87
N VAL A 155 -10.24 3.16 4.98
CA VAL A 155 -9.04 2.37 5.32
C VAL A 155 -7.83 3.06 4.73
N GLY A 156 -6.80 3.29 5.53
CA GLY A 156 -5.61 4.00 5.06
C GLY A 156 -4.31 3.39 5.55
N HIS A 157 -3.38 3.15 4.63
CA HIS A 157 -2.03 2.68 4.92
C HIS A 157 -1.03 3.84 5.00
N SER A 158 -0.13 3.81 5.99
CA SER A 158 0.97 4.78 6.13
C SER A 158 0.44 6.22 6.20
N ILE A 159 0.83 7.14 5.30
CA ILE A 159 0.24 8.48 5.20
C ILE A 159 -1.25 8.44 4.83
N GLY A 160 -1.72 7.37 4.18
CA GLY A 160 -3.15 7.12 3.97
C GLY A 160 -3.90 7.02 5.28
N GLY A 161 -3.28 6.50 6.34
CA GLY A 161 -3.79 6.49 7.71
C GLY A 161 -4.06 7.90 8.25
N GLN A 162 -3.13 8.84 8.08
CA GLN A 162 -3.37 10.25 8.44
C GLN A 162 -4.54 10.86 7.63
N MET A 163 -4.63 10.52 6.34
CA MET A 163 -5.72 11.03 5.49
C MET A 163 -7.10 10.53 5.94
N VAL A 164 -7.24 9.25 6.27
CA VAL A 164 -8.51 8.69 6.73
C VAL A 164 -8.86 9.11 8.15
N THR A 165 -7.87 9.31 9.01
CA THR A 165 -8.06 9.92 10.35
C THR A 165 -8.63 11.32 10.23
N ARG A 166 -8.01 12.19 9.44
CA ARG A 166 -8.51 13.54 9.19
C ARG A 166 -9.87 13.53 8.48
N PHE A 167 -10.13 12.56 7.59
CA PHE A 167 -11.45 12.40 6.98
C PHE A 167 -12.52 12.08 8.02
N ALA A 168 -12.28 11.11 8.91
CA ALA A 168 -13.22 10.76 9.97
C ALA A 168 -13.47 11.91 10.95
N PHE A 169 -12.44 12.74 11.23
CA PHE A 169 -12.59 13.95 12.04
C PHE A 169 -13.45 15.02 11.37
N LEU A 170 -13.20 15.30 10.07
CA LEU A 170 -13.91 16.34 9.34
C LEU A 170 -15.32 15.94 8.88
N TYR A 171 -15.57 14.66 8.66
CA TYR A 171 -16.79 14.11 8.08
C TYR A 171 -17.31 12.91 8.88
N PRO A 172 -17.57 13.07 10.20
CA PRO A 172 -17.97 11.96 11.07
C PRO A 172 -19.28 11.29 10.62
N GLU A 173 -20.24 12.06 10.10
CA GLU A 173 -21.51 11.56 9.61
C GLU A 173 -21.37 10.71 8.33
N ARG A 174 -20.25 10.85 7.61
CA ARG A 174 -19.95 10.11 6.38
C ARG A 174 -19.09 8.87 6.62
N THR A 175 -18.55 8.71 7.82
CA THR A 175 -17.63 7.63 8.18
C THR A 175 -18.37 6.56 8.98
N THR A 176 -18.36 5.32 8.50
CA THR A 176 -18.95 4.19 9.24
C THR A 176 -17.93 3.52 10.14
N HIS A 177 -16.72 3.31 9.63
CA HIS A 177 -15.57 2.72 10.33
C HIS A 177 -14.30 3.42 9.87
N LEU A 178 -13.35 3.53 10.77
CA LEU A 178 -12.00 4.03 10.51
C LEU A 178 -10.99 2.91 10.72
N VAL A 179 -10.16 2.63 9.71
CA VAL A 179 -9.04 1.68 9.84
C VAL A 179 -7.75 2.36 9.42
N THR A 180 -6.77 2.35 10.29
CA THR A 180 -5.40 2.78 9.97
C THR A 180 -4.48 1.57 9.95
N ILE A 181 -3.66 1.46 8.91
CA ILE A 181 -2.70 0.37 8.74
C ILE A 181 -1.29 0.97 8.73
N ASN A 182 -0.44 0.61 9.69
CA ASN A 182 0.90 1.18 9.87
C ASN A 182 0.92 2.69 9.60
N GLN A 183 -0.02 3.41 10.22
CA GLN A 183 -0.12 4.86 10.06
C GLN A 183 1.18 5.53 10.48
N VAL A 184 1.70 6.44 9.66
CA VAL A 184 2.81 7.32 10.05
C VAL A 184 2.29 8.52 10.83
N GLY A 185 3.17 9.15 11.63
CA GLY A 185 2.81 10.34 12.40
C GLY A 185 1.93 10.03 13.62
N LEU A 186 2.17 8.89 14.27
CA LEU A 186 1.56 8.52 15.55
C LEU A 186 2.09 9.35 16.71
N THR A 187 3.16 10.10 16.50
CA THR A 187 3.72 11.05 17.48
C THR A 187 3.84 12.43 16.82
N ASP A 188 3.46 13.48 17.57
CA ASP A 188 3.68 14.85 17.11
C ASP A 188 5.16 15.21 17.24
N ARG A 189 5.85 15.29 16.11
CA ARG A 189 7.29 15.60 16.03
C ARG A 189 7.56 17.00 15.47
N ARG A 190 6.59 17.94 15.56
CA ARG A 190 6.78 19.31 15.06
C ARG A 190 7.76 20.12 15.89
N GLN A 191 7.87 19.85 17.17
CA GLN A 191 8.83 20.52 18.06
C GLN A 191 10.26 20.29 17.55
N GLY A 192 11.00 21.37 17.39
CA GLY A 192 12.38 21.34 16.90
C GLY A 192 12.53 21.12 15.39
N ARG A 193 11.42 21.02 14.65
CA ARG A 193 11.43 20.96 13.18
C ARG A 193 11.07 22.31 12.60
N GLY A 194 12.04 22.98 11.98
CA GLY A 194 11.78 24.17 11.17
C GLY A 194 10.94 23.81 9.95
N PHE A 195 10.02 24.71 9.57
CA PHE A 195 9.38 24.66 8.28
C PHE A 195 10.38 25.17 7.23
N ASP A 196 10.77 24.28 6.32
CA ASP A 196 11.61 24.64 5.19
C ASP A 196 10.75 24.65 3.92
N PRO A 197 10.18 25.81 3.56
CA PRO A 197 9.19 25.86 2.52
C PRO A 197 9.73 25.48 1.14
N LEU A 198 10.99 25.69 0.85
CA LEU A 198 11.51 25.49 -0.51
C LEU A 198 13.06 25.48 -0.59
N SER A 199 13.78 25.49 0.52
CA SER A 199 15.22 25.38 0.46
C SER A 199 15.57 23.95 0.10
N GLY A 200 16.11 23.82 -1.00
CA GLY A 200 16.64 22.58 -1.53
C GLY A 200 16.21 22.40 -2.96
N GLU A 201 17.21 22.36 -3.78
CA GLU A 201 17.05 21.96 -5.15
C GLU A 201 16.40 20.59 -5.21
N VAL A 202 15.43 20.46 -6.06
CA VAL A 202 14.90 19.18 -6.44
C VAL A 202 15.95 18.56 -7.36
N ASP A 203 16.46 17.40 -7.01
CA ASP A 203 17.35 16.67 -7.87
C ASP A 203 16.60 16.24 -9.15
N ALA A 204 16.84 17.02 -10.20
CA ALA A 204 16.20 16.81 -11.51
C ALA A 204 16.89 15.70 -12.31
N ASN A 205 18.14 15.36 -11.98
CA ASN A 205 18.95 14.37 -12.68
C ASN A 205 19.67 13.48 -11.65
N PRO A 206 18.92 12.63 -10.91
CA PRO A 206 19.51 11.83 -9.86
C PRO A 206 20.49 10.79 -10.40
N ASP A 207 21.53 10.50 -9.64
CA ASP A 207 22.38 9.36 -9.89
C ASP A 207 21.56 8.07 -9.76
N MET A 208 21.48 7.29 -10.82
CA MET A 208 20.62 6.11 -10.87
C MET A 208 21.15 4.93 -10.06
N GLU A 209 22.45 4.87 -9.76
CA GLU A 209 23.03 3.90 -8.85
C GLU A 209 22.61 4.23 -7.41
N GLU A 210 22.77 5.50 -6.99
CA GLU A 210 22.29 5.96 -5.67
C GLU A 210 20.77 5.79 -5.50
N VAL A 211 20.00 6.01 -6.57
CA VAL A 211 18.55 5.74 -6.58
C VAL A 211 18.30 4.27 -6.29
N TYR A 212 18.99 3.37 -6.98
CA TYR A 212 18.78 1.94 -6.77
C TYR A 212 19.16 1.50 -5.36
N ASP A 213 20.28 1.98 -4.85
CA ASP A 213 20.72 1.74 -3.47
C ASP A 213 19.70 2.24 -2.44
N SER A 214 19.08 3.40 -2.71
CA SER A 214 17.99 3.90 -1.86
C SER A 214 16.75 2.99 -1.88
N LEU A 215 16.46 2.37 -3.03
CA LEU A 215 15.34 1.41 -3.16
C LEU A 215 15.67 0.08 -2.46
N LEU A 216 16.93 -0.37 -2.47
CA LEU A 216 17.36 -1.53 -1.69
C LEU A 216 17.20 -1.28 -0.18
N ARG A 217 17.59 -0.11 0.30
CA ARG A 217 17.37 0.28 1.70
C ARG A 217 15.89 0.32 2.03
N TRP A 218 15.09 0.98 1.18
CA TRP A 218 13.63 1.02 1.35
C TRP A 218 13.02 -0.39 1.44
N GLY A 219 13.45 -1.34 0.60
CA GLY A 219 12.96 -2.72 0.66
C GLY A 219 13.24 -3.37 2.01
N ARG A 220 14.45 -3.21 2.53
CA ARG A 220 14.85 -3.76 3.85
C ARG A 220 14.15 -3.09 5.04
N GLU A 221 13.81 -1.82 4.91
CA GLU A 221 13.17 -1.05 5.99
C GLU A 221 11.65 -1.25 6.05
N ASN A 222 11.03 -1.67 4.94
CA ASN A 222 9.57 -1.75 4.85
C ASN A 222 9.02 -3.18 4.84
N TYR A 223 9.86 -4.19 4.66
CA TYR A 223 9.47 -5.60 4.62
C TYR A 223 10.40 -6.45 5.49
N VAL A 224 9.83 -7.24 6.39
CA VAL A 224 10.57 -8.23 7.18
C VAL A 224 10.97 -9.40 6.29
N THR A 225 10.02 -9.88 5.49
CA THR A 225 10.26 -10.96 4.53
C THR A 225 10.15 -10.43 3.11
N TRP A 226 11.24 -10.55 2.33
CA TRP A 226 11.22 -10.13 0.94
C TRP A 226 10.38 -11.07 0.06
N SER A 227 9.57 -10.50 -0.82
CA SER A 227 8.89 -11.21 -1.92
C SER A 227 9.24 -10.58 -3.27
N PRO A 228 9.41 -11.40 -4.33
CA PRO A 228 9.58 -10.89 -5.69
C PRO A 228 8.45 -9.96 -6.16
N ASP A 229 7.27 -10.09 -5.61
CA ASP A 229 6.12 -9.21 -5.91
C ASP A 229 6.41 -7.75 -5.59
N TYR A 230 7.28 -7.47 -4.60
CA TYR A 230 7.65 -6.10 -4.20
C TYR A 230 8.60 -5.42 -5.19
N LEU A 231 9.20 -6.19 -6.10
CA LEU A 231 10.07 -5.66 -7.14
C LEU A 231 9.32 -4.66 -8.05
N LYS A 232 8.01 -4.82 -8.21
CA LYS A 232 7.17 -3.88 -8.96
C LYS A 232 7.19 -2.48 -8.37
N HIS A 233 7.22 -2.35 -7.04
CA HIS A 233 7.35 -1.04 -6.37
C HIS A 233 8.70 -0.38 -6.68
N MET A 234 9.79 -1.15 -6.62
CA MET A 234 11.12 -0.65 -6.96
C MET A 234 11.19 -0.24 -8.43
N ARG A 235 10.67 -1.09 -9.33
CA ARG A 235 10.62 -0.83 -10.78
C ARG A 235 9.91 0.49 -11.11
N ILE A 236 8.75 0.73 -10.53
CA ILE A 236 7.97 1.96 -10.79
C ILE A 236 8.75 3.17 -10.29
N ARG A 237 9.29 3.13 -9.09
CA ARG A 237 10.04 4.25 -8.49
C ARG A 237 11.33 4.56 -9.25
N PHE A 238 12.05 3.54 -9.68
CA PHE A 238 13.24 3.68 -10.51
C PHE A 238 12.87 4.30 -11.85
N GLY A 239 11.87 3.75 -12.53
CA GLY A 239 11.42 4.22 -13.84
C GLY A 239 10.85 5.64 -13.84
N ASN A 240 10.16 6.06 -12.76
CA ASN A 240 9.71 7.44 -12.63
C ASN A 240 10.90 8.43 -12.61
N ARG A 241 12.04 8.07 -12.02
CA ARG A 241 13.24 8.92 -11.99
C ARG A 241 13.92 9.03 -13.35
N LEU A 242 13.74 8.03 -14.21
CA LEU A 242 14.16 8.06 -15.61
C LEU A 242 13.20 8.84 -16.52
N SER A 243 12.01 9.21 -16.04
CA SER A 243 11.03 9.98 -16.80
C SER A 243 11.50 11.41 -17.02
N GLY A 244 11.29 11.96 -18.21
CA GLY A 244 11.54 13.37 -18.50
C GLY A 244 10.71 14.33 -17.62
N ASP A 245 9.60 13.87 -17.05
CA ASP A 245 8.75 14.62 -16.13
C ASP A 245 9.14 14.44 -14.64
N TRP A 246 10.23 13.73 -14.36
CA TRP A 246 10.68 13.49 -12.99
C TRP A 246 10.86 14.78 -12.18
N PRO A 247 11.43 15.90 -12.69
CA PRO A 247 11.60 17.12 -11.91
C PRO A 247 10.27 17.63 -11.33
N ARG A 248 9.17 17.53 -12.09
CA ARG A 248 7.83 17.88 -11.61
C ARG A 248 7.37 16.95 -10.49
N MET A 249 7.54 15.64 -10.65
CA MET A 249 7.17 14.66 -9.63
C MET A 249 7.98 14.82 -8.34
N ALA A 250 9.27 15.07 -8.46
CA ALA A 250 10.16 15.32 -7.33
C ALA A 250 9.74 16.57 -6.55
N TYR A 251 9.41 17.67 -7.26
CA TYR A 251 8.93 18.89 -6.64
C TYR A 251 7.58 18.72 -5.91
N VAL A 252 6.62 18.06 -6.56
CA VAL A 252 5.32 17.74 -5.93
C VAL A 252 5.50 16.83 -4.72
N SER A 253 6.38 15.83 -4.80
CA SER A 253 6.69 14.94 -3.68
C SER A 253 7.27 15.70 -2.49
N ARG A 254 8.12 16.70 -2.74
CA ARG A 254 8.70 17.55 -1.70
C ARG A 254 7.63 18.40 -1.03
N LEU A 255 6.77 19.10 -1.79
CA LEU A 255 5.66 19.88 -1.24
C LEU A 255 4.76 19.04 -0.35
N ALA A 256 4.39 17.86 -0.82
CA ALA A 256 3.53 16.93 -0.07
C ALA A 256 4.24 16.32 1.15
N GLY A 257 5.54 16.05 1.04
CA GLY A 257 6.36 15.49 2.12
C GLY A 257 6.50 16.42 3.31
N GLN A 258 6.63 17.74 3.06
CA GLN A 258 6.66 18.75 4.12
C GLN A 258 5.36 18.76 4.94
N MET A 259 4.21 18.69 4.27
CA MET A 259 2.91 18.69 4.93
C MET A 259 2.69 17.46 5.81
N ARG A 260 3.24 16.30 5.43
CA ARG A 260 3.18 15.09 6.25
C ARG A 260 3.72 15.33 7.67
N ALA A 261 4.82 16.08 7.79
CA ALA A 261 5.46 16.36 9.07
C ALA A 261 4.77 17.49 9.86
N MET A 262 4.15 18.45 9.15
CA MET A 262 3.60 19.68 9.75
C MET A 262 2.09 19.59 10.06
N ASP A 263 1.35 18.76 9.33
CA ASP A 263 -0.11 18.60 9.46
C ASP A 263 -0.43 17.30 10.23
N THR A 264 -0.17 17.33 11.55
CA THR A 264 -0.40 16.17 12.42
C THR A 264 -1.89 15.92 12.66
N VAL A 265 -2.24 14.65 12.92
CA VAL A 265 -3.61 14.19 13.24
C VAL A 265 -3.74 13.63 14.67
N VAL A 266 -2.68 13.68 15.49
CA VAL A 266 -2.71 13.10 16.85
C VAL A 266 -3.75 13.77 17.76
N ASN A 267 -4.01 15.06 17.54
CA ASN A 267 -5.01 15.78 18.31
C ASN A 267 -6.47 15.53 17.84
N ASP A 268 -6.65 14.90 16.67
CA ASP A 268 -7.97 14.58 16.13
C ASP A 268 -8.57 13.35 16.82
N TRP A 269 -7.74 12.40 17.27
CA TRP A 269 -8.14 11.07 17.75
C TRP A 269 -9.23 11.11 18.82
N GLN A 270 -9.05 11.91 19.87
CA GLN A 270 -9.99 12.02 21.00
C GLN A 270 -11.39 12.53 20.59
N HIS A 271 -11.52 13.12 19.43
CA HIS A 271 -12.77 13.68 18.90
C HIS A 271 -13.48 12.74 17.92
N ILE A 272 -12.85 11.65 17.51
CA ILE A 272 -13.39 10.69 16.54
C ILE A 272 -14.18 9.60 17.27
N GLN A 273 -15.52 9.72 17.21
CA GLN A 273 -16.44 8.76 17.83
C GLN A 273 -16.68 7.51 16.99
N THR A 274 -16.21 7.52 15.74
CA THR A 274 -16.31 6.37 14.82
C THR A 274 -15.55 5.17 15.39
N LYS A 275 -16.09 3.95 15.26
CA LYS A 275 -15.34 2.72 15.55
C LYS A 275 -14.03 2.76 14.78
N THR A 276 -12.92 2.58 15.50
CA THR A 276 -11.57 2.74 14.93
C THR A 276 -10.72 1.50 15.21
N LEU A 277 -10.11 0.96 14.15
CA LEU A 277 -9.09 -0.09 14.23
C LEU A 277 -7.72 0.49 13.88
N VAL A 278 -6.78 0.37 14.80
CA VAL A 278 -5.35 0.61 14.55
C VAL A 278 -4.70 -0.73 14.28
N LEU A 279 -4.42 -1.02 13.03
CA LEU A 279 -3.83 -2.27 12.56
C LEU A 279 -2.37 -2.04 12.15
N GLY A 280 -1.50 -3.01 12.38
CA GLY A 280 -0.13 -2.91 11.85
C GLY A 280 0.72 -4.15 12.04
N GLY A 281 1.82 -4.21 11.29
CA GLY A 281 2.94 -5.12 11.53
C GLY A 281 3.81 -4.55 12.65
N GLU A 282 4.18 -5.38 13.62
CA GLU A 282 4.92 -4.94 14.82
C GLU A 282 6.35 -4.49 14.50
N GLU A 283 6.94 -5.03 13.42
CA GLU A 283 8.33 -4.81 13.04
C GLU A 283 8.53 -3.60 12.10
N ASP A 284 7.57 -2.67 12.04
CA ASP A 284 7.68 -1.46 11.20
C ASP A 284 8.90 -0.60 11.61
N TYR A 285 8.93 -0.19 12.88
CA TYR A 285 10.07 0.47 13.52
C TYR A 285 9.98 0.25 15.04
N LEU A 286 11.11 0.45 15.73
CA LEU A 286 11.29 0.03 17.13
C LEU A 286 10.17 0.43 18.09
N SER A 287 9.57 1.61 17.95
CA SER A 287 8.50 2.11 18.84
C SER A 287 7.09 1.96 18.25
N PHE A 288 6.93 1.38 17.05
CA PHE A 288 5.64 1.36 16.36
C PHE A 288 4.54 0.68 17.16
N ALA A 289 4.82 -0.50 17.71
CA ALA A 289 3.82 -1.26 18.46
C ALA A 289 3.28 -0.49 19.69
N ASP A 290 4.15 0.20 20.42
CA ASP A 290 3.75 1.01 21.58
C ASP A 290 3.01 2.28 21.15
N GLU A 291 3.48 2.95 20.09
CA GLU A 291 2.80 4.12 19.54
C GLU A 291 1.40 3.75 18.98
N ALA A 292 1.25 2.59 18.36
CA ALA A 292 -0.03 2.10 17.83
C ALA A 292 -1.02 1.78 18.97
N ARG A 293 -0.56 1.10 20.05
CA ARG A 293 -1.38 0.85 21.25
C ARG A 293 -1.80 2.16 21.92
N HIS A 294 -0.87 3.10 22.03
CA HIS A 294 -1.17 4.44 22.58
C HIS A 294 -2.23 5.14 21.71
N ALA A 295 -2.05 5.18 20.40
CA ALA A 295 -3.00 5.81 19.48
C ALA A 295 -4.41 5.17 19.58
N ALA A 296 -4.49 3.85 19.60
CA ALA A 296 -5.77 3.14 19.76
C ALA A 296 -6.48 3.53 21.06
N GLY A 297 -5.73 3.69 22.17
CA GLY A 297 -6.26 4.14 23.45
C GLY A 297 -6.74 5.60 23.50
N GLN A 298 -6.37 6.42 22.51
CA GLN A 298 -6.84 7.82 22.41
C GLN A 298 -8.18 7.95 21.67
N PHE A 299 -8.54 6.97 20.83
CA PHE A 299 -9.85 6.96 20.17
C PHE A 299 -10.91 6.49 21.18
N PRO A 300 -12.06 7.19 21.32
CA PRO A 300 -13.14 6.77 22.22
C PRO A 300 -13.66 5.34 21.97
N ASN A 301 -13.63 4.89 20.73
CA ASN A 301 -14.04 3.54 20.30
C ASN A 301 -12.91 2.87 19.52
N GLY A 302 -11.69 2.92 20.05
CA GLY A 302 -10.48 2.39 19.41
C GLY A 302 -10.17 0.96 19.83
N GLU A 303 -9.75 0.13 18.89
CA GLU A 303 -9.12 -1.17 19.14
C GLU A 303 -7.82 -1.28 18.35
N VAL A 304 -6.92 -2.15 18.78
CA VAL A 304 -5.62 -2.37 18.15
C VAL A 304 -5.46 -3.83 17.76
N PHE A 305 -4.92 -4.06 16.56
CA PHE A 305 -4.54 -5.38 16.09
C PHE A 305 -3.14 -5.33 15.48
N LEU A 306 -2.19 -6.01 16.10
CA LEU A 306 -0.79 -6.03 15.68
C LEU A 306 -0.40 -7.44 15.24
N ILE A 307 0.36 -7.52 14.15
CA ILE A 307 0.80 -8.78 13.54
C ILE A 307 2.31 -8.91 13.78
N PRO A 308 2.74 -9.90 14.57
CA PRO A 308 4.17 -10.13 14.82
C PRO A 308 4.89 -10.56 13.54
N GLU A 309 6.20 -10.33 13.48
CA GLU A 309 7.08 -10.71 12.36
C GLU A 309 6.66 -10.11 10.99
N VAL A 310 5.96 -8.97 11.02
CA VAL A 310 5.47 -8.24 9.83
C VAL A 310 5.89 -6.78 9.93
N GLY A 311 6.31 -6.21 8.80
CA GLY A 311 6.83 -4.84 8.72
C GLY A 311 5.77 -3.81 8.36
N HIS A 312 6.21 -2.77 7.63
CA HIS A 312 5.39 -1.61 7.28
C HIS A 312 4.19 -1.93 6.38
N ASN A 313 4.22 -3.04 5.63
CA ASN A 313 3.22 -3.38 4.63
C ASN A 313 2.46 -4.68 4.94
N PRO A 314 1.75 -4.79 6.08
CA PRO A 314 1.10 -6.04 6.49
C PRO A 314 0.07 -6.53 5.48
N HIS A 315 -0.58 -5.64 4.75
CA HIS A 315 -1.55 -5.98 3.70
C HIS A 315 -0.92 -6.65 2.47
N GLU A 316 0.40 -6.58 2.32
CA GLU A 316 1.18 -7.30 1.31
C GLU A 316 1.90 -8.51 1.91
N GLU A 317 2.47 -8.40 3.14
CA GLU A 317 3.25 -9.45 3.80
C GLU A 317 2.37 -10.54 4.42
N ALA A 318 1.24 -10.17 5.02
CA ALA A 318 0.30 -11.08 5.69
C ALA A 318 -1.17 -10.78 5.26
N PRO A 319 -1.47 -10.83 3.94
CA PRO A 319 -2.76 -10.38 3.43
C PRO A 319 -3.95 -11.16 3.99
N GLU A 320 -3.80 -12.44 4.28
CA GLU A 320 -4.86 -13.27 4.83
C GLU A 320 -5.28 -12.79 6.23
N LEU A 321 -4.31 -12.48 7.10
CA LEU A 321 -4.58 -11.96 8.44
C LEU A 321 -5.20 -10.57 8.38
N VAL A 322 -4.66 -9.69 7.53
CA VAL A 322 -5.20 -8.33 7.34
C VAL A 322 -6.62 -8.40 6.79
N ASN A 323 -6.90 -9.23 5.78
CA ASN A 323 -8.22 -9.36 5.19
C ASN A 323 -9.24 -9.91 6.20
N ALA A 324 -8.87 -10.94 6.97
CA ALA A 324 -9.75 -11.51 7.99
C ALA A 324 -10.11 -10.46 9.06
N GLU A 325 -9.13 -9.70 9.52
CA GLU A 325 -9.34 -8.66 10.54
C GLU A 325 -10.13 -7.46 10.00
N LEU A 326 -9.87 -7.01 8.77
CA LEU A 326 -10.68 -5.98 8.11
C LEU A 326 -12.15 -6.40 8.03
N ILE A 327 -12.43 -7.62 7.57
CA ILE A 327 -13.79 -8.14 7.44
C ILE A 327 -14.46 -8.23 8.82
N ARG A 328 -13.79 -8.84 9.82
CA ARG A 328 -14.28 -8.91 11.20
C ARG A 328 -14.69 -7.54 11.73
N PHE A 329 -13.81 -6.57 11.58
CA PHE A 329 -14.02 -5.23 12.11
C PHE A 329 -15.12 -4.47 11.36
N LEU A 330 -15.14 -4.54 10.04
CA LEU A 330 -16.12 -3.84 9.21
C LEU A 330 -17.53 -4.42 9.36
N ASP A 331 -17.68 -5.67 9.81
CA ASP A 331 -18.97 -6.32 10.06
C ASP A 331 -19.51 -6.09 11.48
N SER A 332 -18.74 -5.46 12.38
CA SER A 332 -19.08 -5.24 13.79
C SER A 332 -20.11 -4.08 14.04
#